data_5e93d3fc0b134538ae81ca42de376fa0
#
_entry.id   5e93d3fc0b134538ae81ca42de376fa0
#
_cell.length_a   1.000
_cell.length_b   1.000
_cell.length_c   1.000
_cell.angle_alpha   90.00
_cell.angle_beta   90.00
_cell.angle_gamma   90.00
#
_symmetry.space_group_name_H-M   'P 1'
#
loop_
_entity.id
_entity.type
_entity.pdbx_description
1 polymer ?
#
loop_
_entity_poly.entity_id
_entity_poly.type
_entity_poly.pdbx_seq_one_letter_code
_entity_poly.pdbx_strand_id
1 'polypeptide(L)'
;MPYLTSAVLGAALLFFAYLGLRARRVNGLLDDYVTARNSQGAQAIGLSFLASGMGAWILFAPPEIGALAGPVALAGYAIGASLPFIVLGFYGPAIRRHLPRGRSIGEFAESCYGTGVRRWVSCVSVAYMAIFLAAELTAIGAIAALLSDVPPALVVLGVAVATLVYTTLGGLRASLATDRWQAWLLLALLILVGGVAWWQLPPLPAEPVIPSIPTSSALSVALTLVIAVTAANLFHQGYWQRVWAAEDERALARGALLGGASTLVVVMALGGLGMLGVMHALPLGEPPIPFFALLSAAPGWLTLPALVLAVTLVASSVDTLQNAIASMAVASSGRQGVSVRAARLVTIAVMVPVIWVALQGFSVLRLFLIADLLCAAILLPVLLGLWRRMSPLAAVAGGVAGLLGAIVPGWISSGSFSAGFLAATFPDSIPTLPPFLGALLASTLVSLLIAWLRPGARFTAS
;
A
#
# COMPACT_ATOMS: atom_id res chain seq x y z
N MET A 1 -21.47 4.72 -24.84
CA MET A 1 -21.12 6.05 -24.23
C MET A 1 -19.61 6.28 -24.02
N PRO A 2 -18.70 5.75 -24.85
CA PRO A 2 -17.27 5.77 -24.59
C PRO A 2 -16.67 7.19 -24.54
N TYR A 3 -17.17 8.12 -25.35
CA TYR A 3 -16.67 9.51 -25.36
C TYR A 3 -16.95 10.27 -24.06
N LEU A 4 -18.13 10.09 -23.45
CA LEU A 4 -18.47 10.73 -22.16
C LEU A 4 -17.58 10.19 -21.05
N THR A 5 -17.41 8.86 -20.99
CA THR A 5 -16.55 8.20 -19.99
C THR A 5 -15.11 8.67 -20.12
N SER A 6 -14.55 8.66 -21.35
CA SER A 6 -13.19 9.16 -21.59
C SER A 6 -13.03 10.64 -21.22
N ALA A 7 -14.03 11.48 -21.53
CA ALA A 7 -14.02 12.90 -21.19
C ALA A 7 -14.01 13.12 -19.67
N VAL A 8 -14.86 12.40 -18.92
CA VAL A 8 -14.93 12.51 -17.46
C VAL A 8 -13.66 12.01 -16.79
N LEU A 9 -13.11 10.87 -17.24
CA LEU A 9 -11.84 10.35 -16.73
C LEU A 9 -10.68 11.34 -17.03
N GLY A 10 -10.63 11.85 -18.26
CA GLY A 10 -9.67 12.88 -18.65
C GLY A 10 -9.79 14.14 -17.78
N ALA A 11 -11.01 14.61 -17.53
CA ALA A 11 -11.26 15.76 -16.68
C ALA A 11 -10.81 15.53 -15.23
N ALA A 12 -11.06 14.33 -14.65
CA ALA A 12 -10.62 13.98 -13.31
C ALA A 12 -9.08 13.96 -13.22
N LEU A 13 -8.40 13.33 -14.17
CA LEU A 13 -6.93 13.29 -14.23
C LEU A 13 -6.32 14.69 -14.42
N LEU A 14 -6.90 15.52 -15.29
CA LEU A 14 -6.47 16.90 -15.50
C LEU A 14 -6.69 17.75 -14.25
N PHE A 15 -7.78 17.54 -13.52
CA PHE A 15 -8.05 18.23 -12.25
C PHE A 15 -6.98 17.89 -11.21
N PHE A 16 -6.63 16.61 -11.02
CA PHE A 16 -5.55 16.21 -10.10
C PHE A 16 -4.20 16.74 -10.56
N ALA A 17 -3.89 16.67 -11.85
CA ALA A 17 -2.68 17.27 -12.39
C ALA A 17 -2.61 18.78 -12.14
N TYR A 18 -3.70 19.50 -12.34
CA TYR A 18 -3.80 20.95 -12.06
C TYR A 18 -3.54 21.25 -10.57
N LEU A 19 -4.19 20.52 -9.66
CA LEU A 19 -4.00 20.69 -8.21
C LEU A 19 -2.55 20.44 -7.80
N GLY A 20 -1.96 19.34 -8.29
CA GLY A 20 -0.58 18.99 -7.99
C GLY A 20 0.42 20.01 -8.54
N LEU A 21 0.22 20.47 -9.78
CA LEU A 21 1.06 21.50 -10.39
C LEU A 21 0.94 22.86 -9.70
N ARG A 22 -0.25 23.24 -9.23
CA ARG A 22 -0.47 24.47 -8.48
C ARG A 22 0.24 24.48 -7.13
N ALA A 23 0.37 23.30 -6.51
CA ALA A 23 1.04 23.15 -5.21
C ALA A 23 2.58 23.12 -5.31
N ARG A 24 3.17 23.05 -6.53
CA ARG A 24 4.61 23.01 -6.72
C ARG A 24 5.26 24.33 -6.30
N ARG A 25 6.46 24.24 -5.70
CA ARG A 25 7.35 25.37 -5.52
C ARG A 25 8.43 25.37 -6.59
N VAL A 26 8.55 26.44 -7.38
CA VAL A 26 9.45 26.50 -8.55
C VAL A 26 10.92 26.39 -8.12
N ASN A 27 11.30 26.93 -6.96
CA ASN A 27 12.66 26.98 -6.42
C ASN A 27 12.80 26.17 -5.12
N GLY A 28 12.05 25.09 -4.95
CA GLY A 28 12.09 24.25 -3.73
C GLY A 28 13.43 23.56 -3.56
N LEU A 29 13.94 23.55 -2.33
CA LEU A 29 15.07 22.73 -1.94
C LEU A 29 14.73 21.25 -2.09
N LEU A 30 15.74 20.38 -2.30
CA LEU A 30 15.56 18.94 -2.41
C LEU A 30 14.80 18.37 -1.20
N ASP A 31 15.10 18.85 0.01
CA ASP A 31 14.41 18.41 1.23
C ASP A 31 12.91 18.74 1.20
N ASP A 32 12.52 19.92 0.72
CA ASP A 32 11.13 20.29 0.55
C ASP A 32 10.41 19.45 -0.53
N TYR A 33 11.12 19.10 -1.60
CA TYR A 33 10.62 18.24 -2.67
C TYR A 33 10.31 16.82 -2.18
N VAL A 34 11.15 16.23 -1.32
CA VAL A 34 11.01 14.83 -0.89
C VAL A 34 10.31 14.65 0.46
N THR A 35 10.28 15.65 1.35
CA THR A 35 9.73 15.49 2.71
C THR A 35 8.62 16.48 3.06
N ALA A 36 8.54 17.65 2.39
CA ALA A 36 7.65 18.74 2.78
C ALA A 36 7.69 19.01 4.31
N ARG A 37 8.89 19.00 4.90
CA ARG A 37 9.18 18.90 6.33
C ARG A 37 8.40 19.91 7.17
N ASN A 38 7.85 19.42 8.32
CA ASN A 38 7.19 20.23 9.34
C ASN A 38 6.11 21.16 8.80
N SER A 39 5.37 20.73 7.76
CA SER A 39 4.42 21.61 7.05
C SER A 39 2.97 21.16 7.15
N GLN A 40 2.68 20.01 7.73
CA GLN A 40 1.35 19.41 7.69
C GLN A 40 0.78 19.24 9.10
N GLY A 41 -0.39 19.84 9.34
CA GLY A 41 -1.17 19.63 10.57
C GLY A 41 -1.84 18.26 10.62
N ALA A 42 -2.42 17.92 11.77
CA ALA A 42 -2.99 16.61 12.04
C ALA A 42 -4.05 16.16 11.02
N GLN A 43 -4.96 17.06 10.61
CA GLN A 43 -5.99 16.74 9.63
C GLN A 43 -5.38 16.41 8.26
N ALA A 44 -4.39 17.19 7.81
CA ALA A 44 -3.73 16.96 6.54
C ALA A 44 -2.97 15.62 6.53
N ILE A 45 -2.29 15.29 7.63
CA ILE A 45 -1.61 13.98 7.81
C ILE A 45 -2.64 12.84 7.80
N GLY A 46 -3.75 12.96 8.51
CA GLY A 46 -4.78 11.93 8.56
C GLY A 46 -5.45 11.67 7.21
N LEU A 47 -5.83 12.73 6.50
CA LEU A 47 -6.39 12.63 5.15
C LEU A 47 -5.37 12.08 4.14
N SER A 48 -4.09 12.46 4.28
CA SER A 48 -3.03 11.92 3.42
C SER A 48 -2.76 10.44 3.72
N PHE A 49 -2.76 9.99 4.97
CA PHE A 49 -2.69 8.57 5.30
C PHE A 49 -3.89 7.80 4.73
N LEU A 50 -5.11 8.32 4.89
CA LEU A 50 -6.29 7.70 4.31
C LEU A 50 -6.18 7.61 2.78
N ALA A 51 -5.97 8.72 2.07
CA ALA A 51 -5.93 8.74 0.62
C ALA A 51 -4.81 7.86 0.04
N SER A 52 -3.58 8.00 0.59
CA SER A 52 -2.43 7.21 0.14
C SER A 52 -2.52 5.73 0.52
N GLY A 53 -3.25 5.42 1.59
CA GLY A 53 -3.49 4.05 2.05
C GLY A 53 -4.56 3.34 1.25
N MET A 54 -5.43 4.07 0.56
CA MET A 54 -6.55 3.55 -0.20
C MET A 54 -6.21 3.51 -1.69
N GLY A 55 -5.74 2.37 -2.17
CA GLY A 55 -5.57 2.09 -3.60
C GLY A 55 -6.77 1.33 -4.17
N ALA A 56 -6.65 0.86 -5.41
CA ALA A 56 -7.67 0.03 -6.04
C ALA A 56 -7.97 -1.27 -5.27
N TRP A 57 -7.00 -1.76 -4.50
CA TRP A 57 -7.11 -2.99 -3.71
C TRP A 57 -8.35 -3.01 -2.79
N ILE A 58 -8.80 -1.85 -2.32
CA ILE A 58 -9.98 -1.78 -1.43
C ILE A 58 -11.29 -2.15 -2.13
N LEU A 59 -11.37 -2.05 -3.45
CA LEU A 59 -12.53 -2.44 -4.24
C LEU A 59 -12.55 -3.94 -4.58
N PHE A 60 -11.43 -4.63 -4.41
CA PHE A 60 -11.28 -6.06 -4.68
C PHE A 60 -11.18 -6.87 -3.38
N ALA A 61 -10.06 -6.72 -2.66
CA ALA A 61 -9.68 -7.63 -1.61
C ALA A 61 -10.59 -7.59 -0.35
N PRO A 62 -10.96 -6.43 0.25
CA PRO A 62 -11.90 -6.46 1.39
C PRO A 62 -13.28 -7.01 1.04
N PRO A 63 -13.92 -6.65 -0.11
CA PRO A 63 -15.18 -7.27 -0.51
C PRO A 63 -15.07 -8.77 -0.74
N GLU A 64 -13.97 -9.24 -1.35
CA GLU A 64 -13.72 -10.65 -1.59
C GLU A 64 -13.53 -11.42 -0.27
N ILE A 65 -12.69 -10.90 0.64
CA ILE A 65 -12.49 -11.51 1.96
C ILE A 65 -13.79 -11.55 2.77
N GLY A 66 -14.57 -10.46 2.75
CA GLY A 66 -15.88 -10.43 3.40
C GLY A 66 -16.82 -11.49 2.84
N ALA A 67 -16.90 -11.58 1.51
CA ALA A 67 -17.79 -12.50 0.79
C ALA A 67 -17.40 -13.98 0.98
N LEU A 68 -16.11 -14.32 0.96
CA LEU A 68 -15.64 -15.71 0.94
C LEU A 68 -15.23 -16.23 2.31
N ALA A 69 -14.65 -15.39 3.18
CA ALA A 69 -14.09 -15.79 4.45
C ALA A 69 -14.84 -15.23 5.68
N GLY A 70 -15.77 -14.31 5.46
CA GLY A 70 -16.67 -13.81 6.49
C GLY A 70 -16.08 -12.76 7.44
N PRO A 71 -16.81 -12.41 8.52
CA PRO A 71 -16.53 -11.22 9.32
C PRO A 71 -15.21 -11.30 10.13
N VAL A 72 -14.78 -12.48 10.55
CA VAL A 72 -13.54 -12.66 11.33
C VAL A 72 -12.31 -12.34 10.48
N ALA A 73 -12.26 -12.88 9.26
CA ALA A 73 -11.19 -12.61 8.32
C ALA A 73 -11.18 -11.13 7.89
N LEU A 74 -12.36 -10.56 7.66
CA LEU A 74 -12.52 -9.13 7.33
C LEU A 74 -12.03 -8.23 8.46
N ALA A 75 -12.35 -8.55 9.72
CA ALA A 75 -11.84 -7.81 10.88
C ALA A 75 -10.31 -7.86 10.95
N GLY A 76 -9.70 -9.02 10.69
CA GLY A 76 -8.25 -9.15 10.56
C GLY A 76 -7.67 -8.25 9.49
N TYR A 77 -8.32 -8.17 8.32
CA TYR A 77 -7.92 -7.28 7.25
C TYR A 77 -7.97 -5.80 7.67
N ALA A 78 -9.09 -5.38 8.22
CA ALA A 78 -9.28 -3.99 8.67
C ALA A 78 -8.26 -3.58 9.74
N ILE A 79 -7.98 -4.47 10.70
CA ILE A 79 -6.93 -4.27 11.70
C ILE A 79 -5.56 -4.17 11.02
N GLY A 80 -5.21 -5.11 10.13
CA GLY A 80 -3.94 -5.10 9.40
C GLY A 80 -3.72 -3.84 8.58
N ALA A 81 -4.79 -3.31 7.97
CA ALA A 81 -4.72 -2.07 7.18
C ALA A 81 -4.59 -0.81 8.04
N SER A 82 -5.18 -0.77 9.24
CA SER A 82 -5.16 0.39 10.12
C SER A 82 -3.95 0.45 11.05
N LEU A 83 -3.44 -0.70 11.47
CA LEU A 83 -2.37 -0.84 12.46
C LEU A 83 -1.07 -0.11 12.10
N PRO A 84 -0.62 -0.07 10.84
CA PRO A 84 0.59 0.67 10.42
C PRO A 84 0.54 2.15 10.80
N PHE A 85 -0.59 2.81 10.62
CA PHE A 85 -0.74 4.22 10.96
C PHE A 85 -0.65 4.43 12.46
N ILE A 86 -1.32 3.57 13.24
CA ILE A 86 -1.26 3.60 14.70
C ILE A 86 0.18 3.40 15.17
N VAL A 87 0.89 2.40 14.63
CA VAL A 87 2.31 2.15 14.96
C VAL A 87 3.17 3.37 14.60
N LEU A 88 2.99 3.98 13.42
CA LEU A 88 3.72 5.18 13.04
C LEU A 88 3.37 6.39 13.91
N GLY A 89 2.16 6.49 14.44
CA GLY A 89 1.76 7.50 15.40
C GLY A 89 2.54 7.42 16.71
N PHE A 90 2.82 6.21 17.20
CA PHE A 90 3.60 5.98 18.43
C PHE A 90 5.11 5.90 18.20
N TYR A 91 5.54 5.20 17.16
CA TYR A 91 6.96 4.97 16.87
C TYR A 91 7.59 6.13 16.09
N GLY A 92 6.81 6.85 15.28
CA GLY A 92 7.27 7.98 14.47
C GLY A 92 7.94 9.11 15.27
N PRO A 93 7.43 9.51 16.45
CA PRO A 93 8.13 10.47 17.31
C PRO A 93 9.55 10.02 17.69
N ALA A 94 9.76 8.74 18.01
CA ALA A 94 11.09 8.19 18.30
C ALA A 94 12.00 8.22 17.06
N ILE A 95 11.45 7.90 15.87
CA ILE A 95 12.17 8.02 14.59
C ILE A 95 12.60 9.48 14.36
N ARG A 96 11.68 10.45 14.54
CA ARG A 96 11.99 11.88 14.35
C ARG A 96 13.07 12.37 15.31
N ARG A 97 13.03 11.96 16.57
CA ARG A 97 14.08 12.33 17.56
C ARG A 97 15.43 11.70 17.23
N HIS A 98 15.42 10.43 16.75
CA HIS A 98 16.65 9.75 16.35
C HIS A 98 17.25 10.33 15.07
N LEU A 99 16.40 10.67 14.08
CA LEU A 99 16.80 11.17 12.77
C LEU A 99 15.97 12.42 12.38
N PRO A 100 16.23 13.61 12.97
CA PRO A 100 15.41 14.80 12.72
C PRO A 100 15.40 15.26 11.27
N ARG A 101 16.52 15.02 10.55
CA ARG A 101 16.68 15.36 9.12
C ARG A 101 16.48 14.16 8.18
N GLY A 102 15.87 13.09 8.66
CA GLY A 102 15.59 11.90 7.85
C GLY A 102 14.63 12.19 6.69
N ARG A 103 14.73 11.38 5.66
CA ARG A 103 13.91 11.45 4.44
C ARG A 103 13.33 10.10 4.06
N SER A 104 13.92 9.01 4.57
CA SER A 104 13.52 7.67 4.15
C SER A 104 13.79 6.60 5.22
N ILE A 105 13.09 5.46 5.08
CA ILE A 105 13.38 4.24 5.83
C ILE A 105 14.83 3.76 5.60
N GLY A 106 15.37 4.00 4.38
CA GLY A 106 16.76 3.68 4.06
C GLY A 106 17.77 4.52 4.88
N GLU A 107 17.53 5.83 5.04
CA GLU A 107 18.37 6.70 5.90
C GLU A 107 18.22 6.32 7.38
N PHE A 108 17.02 5.90 7.81
CA PHE A 108 16.84 5.36 9.15
C PHE A 108 17.66 4.08 9.35
N ALA A 109 17.62 3.15 8.41
CA ALA A 109 18.43 1.94 8.45
C ALA A 109 19.94 2.27 8.45
N GLU A 110 20.37 3.30 7.72
CA GLU A 110 21.76 3.76 7.73
C GLU A 110 22.19 4.29 9.11
N SER A 111 21.35 5.12 9.71
CA SER A 111 21.65 5.70 11.03
C SER A 111 21.76 4.64 12.14
N CYS A 112 21.09 3.50 11.97
CA CYS A 112 21.12 2.39 12.91
C CYS A 112 22.23 1.37 12.60
N TYR A 113 22.50 1.12 11.31
CA TYR A 113 23.23 -0.07 10.85
C TYR A 113 24.34 0.23 9.83
N GLY A 114 24.43 1.45 9.32
CA GLY A 114 25.41 1.84 8.30
C GLY A 114 24.95 1.61 6.85
N THR A 115 25.83 1.99 5.91
CA THR A 115 25.54 2.11 4.48
C THR A 115 25.20 0.79 3.77
N GLY A 116 25.74 -0.33 4.25
CA GLY A 116 25.44 -1.65 3.67
C GLY A 116 23.97 -2.02 3.84
N VAL A 117 23.43 -1.88 5.06
CA VAL A 117 22.02 -2.16 5.36
C VAL A 117 21.11 -1.14 4.68
N ARG A 118 21.50 0.14 4.61
CA ARG A 118 20.77 1.15 3.83
C ARG A 118 20.52 0.70 2.39
N ARG A 119 21.59 0.27 1.69
CA ARG A 119 21.46 -0.15 0.28
C ARG A 119 20.49 -1.31 0.13
N TRP A 120 20.61 -2.29 1.01
CA TRP A 120 19.73 -3.46 0.99
C TRP A 120 18.27 -3.10 1.26
N VAL A 121 17.99 -2.35 2.33
CA VAL A 121 16.64 -1.86 2.67
C VAL A 121 16.06 -1.00 1.55
N SER A 122 16.87 -0.11 0.95
CA SER A 122 16.44 0.72 -0.17
C SER A 122 16.09 -0.11 -1.40
N CYS A 123 16.90 -1.13 -1.74
CA CYS A 123 16.64 -2.01 -2.87
C CYS A 123 15.30 -2.76 -2.70
N VAL A 124 15.09 -3.35 -1.52
CA VAL A 124 13.83 -4.07 -1.23
C VAL A 124 12.63 -3.12 -1.20
N SER A 125 12.78 -1.92 -0.61
CA SER A 125 11.70 -0.93 -0.60
C SER A 125 11.30 -0.48 -2.01
N VAL A 126 12.29 -0.25 -2.90
CA VAL A 126 12.00 0.10 -4.30
C VAL A 126 11.35 -1.07 -5.04
N ALA A 127 11.83 -2.30 -4.84
CA ALA A 127 11.22 -3.49 -5.45
C ALA A 127 9.77 -3.68 -4.99
N TYR A 128 9.51 -3.58 -3.69
CA TYR A 128 8.17 -3.60 -3.11
C TYR A 128 7.26 -2.55 -3.76
N MET A 129 7.71 -1.28 -3.76
CA MET A 129 6.91 -0.19 -4.32
C MET A 129 6.68 -0.33 -5.82
N ALA A 130 7.63 -0.88 -6.59
CA ALA A 130 7.46 -1.14 -8.01
C ALA A 130 6.42 -2.23 -8.28
N ILE A 131 6.42 -3.33 -7.48
CA ILE A 131 5.40 -4.38 -7.58
C ILE A 131 4.02 -3.82 -7.20
N PHE A 132 3.95 -3.02 -6.13
CA PHE A 132 2.72 -2.39 -5.69
C PHE A 132 2.16 -1.42 -6.75
N LEU A 133 3.01 -0.60 -7.37
CA LEU A 133 2.64 0.25 -8.52
C LEU A 133 2.07 -0.55 -9.68
N ALA A 134 2.72 -1.68 -10.03
CA ALA A 134 2.23 -2.55 -11.09
C ALA A 134 0.85 -3.13 -10.74
N ALA A 135 0.63 -3.55 -9.48
CA ALA A 135 -0.66 -4.05 -9.02
C ALA A 135 -1.77 -2.98 -9.12
N GLU A 136 -1.50 -1.74 -8.67
CA GLU A 136 -2.44 -0.63 -8.76
C GLU A 136 -2.82 -0.29 -10.21
N LEU A 137 -1.84 -0.22 -11.09
CA LEU A 137 -2.09 0.03 -12.52
C LEU A 137 -2.79 -1.15 -13.22
N THR A 138 -2.49 -2.39 -12.83
CA THR A 138 -3.22 -3.57 -13.31
C THR A 138 -4.68 -3.51 -12.87
N ALA A 139 -4.92 -3.13 -11.60
CA ALA A 139 -6.26 -3.04 -11.05
C ALA A 139 -7.11 -2.01 -11.78
N ILE A 140 -6.59 -0.79 -12.06
CA ILE A 140 -7.38 0.21 -12.79
C ILE A 140 -7.66 -0.23 -14.24
N GLY A 141 -6.76 -0.97 -14.87
CA GLY A 141 -7.00 -1.59 -16.17
C GLY A 141 -8.14 -2.60 -16.13
N ALA A 142 -8.16 -3.47 -15.12
CA ALA A 142 -9.24 -4.43 -14.89
C ALA A 142 -10.59 -3.75 -14.62
N ILE A 143 -10.60 -2.71 -13.77
CA ILE A 143 -11.81 -1.93 -13.48
C ILE A 143 -12.33 -1.24 -14.75
N ALA A 144 -11.46 -0.65 -15.55
CA ALA A 144 -11.84 -0.01 -16.80
C ALA A 144 -12.45 -1.01 -17.79
N ALA A 145 -11.92 -2.22 -17.88
CA ALA A 145 -12.49 -3.30 -18.70
C ALA A 145 -13.88 -3.76 -18.22
N LEU A 146 -14.12 -3.72 -16.90
CA LEU A 146 -15.41 -4.13 -16.32
C LEU A 146 -16.50 -3.04 -16.45
N LEU A 147 -16.11 -1.77 -16.29
CA LEU A 147 -17.06 -0.67 -16.13
C LEU A 147 -17.15 0.26 -17.35
N SER A 148 -16.36 0.07 -18.39
CA SER A 148 -16.35 0.98 -19.53
C SER A 148 -15.97 0.32 -20.86
N ASP A 149 -16.35 0.97 -21.97
CA ASP A 149 -15.88 0.61 -23.31
C ASP A 149 -14.53 1.25 -23.66
N VAL A 150 -13.87 1.92 -22.70
CA VAL A 150 -12.56 2.56 -22.90
C VAL A 150 -11.49 1.48 -22.87
N PRO A 151 -10.57 1.41 -23.85
CA PRO A 151 -9.49 0.44 -23.82
C PRO A 151 -8.69 0.51 -22.50
N PRO A 152 -8.54 -0.59 -21.75
CA PRO A 152 -7.88 -0.61 -20.44
C PRO A 152 -6.47 0.01 -20.47
N ALA A 153 -5.71 -0.25 -21.54
CA ALA A 153 -4.37 0.30 -21.72
C ALA A 153 -4.35 1.84 -21.75
N LEU A 154 -5.38 2.49 -22.32
CA LEU A 154 -5.47 3.96 -22.33
C LEU A 154 -5.72 4.50 -20.92
N VAL A 155 -6.52 3.82 -20.09
CA VAL A 155 -6.76 4.22 -18.71
C VAL A 155 -5.50 4.03 -17.87
N VAL A 156 -4.81 2.90 -18.00
CA VAL A 156 -3.52 2.62 -17.35
C VAL A 156 -2.49 3.69 -17.70
N LEU A 157 -2.31 3.97 -18.99
CA LEU A 157 -1.35 4.99 -19.46
C LEU A 157 -1.77 6.39 -19.01
N GLY A 158 -3.06 6.72 -19.08
CA GLY A 158 -3.60 8.02 -18.65
C GLY A 158 -3.30 8.29 -17.18
N VAL A 159 -3.60 7.34 -16.29
CA VAL A 159 -3.31 7.45 -14.84
C VAL A 159 -1.81 7.54 -14.61
N ALA A 160 -1.01 6.63 -15.21
CA ALA A 160 0.44 6.59 -15.02
C ALA A 160 1.11 7.90 -15.46
N VAL A 161 0.75 8.44 -16.62
CA VAL A 161 1.33 9.67 -17.16
C VAL A 161 0.84 10.90 -16.38
N ALA A 162 -0.45 11.01 -16.09
CA ALA A 162 -0.99 12.15 -15.35
C ALA A 162 -0.35 12.27 -13.95
N THR A 163 -0.28 11.16 -13.21
CA THR A 163 0.36 11.13 -11.89
C THR A 163 1.85 11.44 -12.00
N LEU A 164 2.57 10.85 -12.97
CA LEU A 164 3.99 11.07 -13.17
C LEU A 164 4.32 12.55 -13.48
N VAL A 165 3.49 13.24 -14.25
CA VAL A 165 3.69 14.66 -14.58
C VAL A 165 3.67 15.52 -13.33
N TYR A 166 2.63 15.43 -12.50
CA TYR A 166 2.57 16.35 -11.35
C TYR A 166 3.49 15.92 -10.19
N THR A 167 3.75 14.61 -10.02
CA THR A 167 4.69 14.14 -8.99
C THR A 167 6.13 14.51 -9.31
N THR A 168 6.57 14.32 -10.55
CA THR A 168 7.93 14.69 -10.95
C THR A 168 8.17 16.21 -10.91
N LEU A 169 7.15 17.01 -11.17
CA LEU A 169 7.26 18.48 -11.15
C LEU A 169 7.06 19.08 -9.75
N GLY A 170 6.19 18.51 -8.92
CA GLY A 170 5.78 19.08 -7.65
C GLY A 170 6.28 18.35 -6.39
N GLY A 171 6.75 17.08 -6.54
CA GLY A 171 7.23 16.28 -5.42
C GLY A 171 6.15 15.98 -4.38
N LEU A 172 6.56 15.74 -3.14
CA LEU A 172 5.65 15.37 -2.05
C LEU A 172 4.58 16.44 -1.76
N ARG A 173 4.90 17.74 -1.97
CA ARG A 173 3.89 18.80 -1.79
C ARG A 173 2.72 18.68 -2.76
N ALA A 174 2.98 18.26 -3.99
CA ALA A 174 1.94 18.01 -4.98
C ALA A 174 1.06 16.83 -4.55
N SER A 175 1.66 15.71 -4.10
CA SER A 175 0.93 14.55 -3.59
C SER A 175 0.07 14.92 -2.37
N LEU A 176 0.63 15.58 -1.36
CA LEU A 176 -0.12 16.02 -0.16
C LEU A 176 -1.28 16.97 -0.49
N ALA A 177 -1.14 17.80 -1.52
CA ALA A 177 -2.20 18.70 -1.97
C ALA A 177 -3.31 17.94 -2.71
N THR A 178 -2.96 16.99 -3.56
CA THR A 178 -3.92 16.10 -4.24
C THR A 178 -4.59 15.16 -3.26
N ASP A 179 -3.86 14.53 -2.32
CA ASP A 179 -4.37 13.62 -1.29
C ASP A 179 -5.55 14.23 -0.53
N ARG A 180 -5.48 15.52 -0.19
CA ARG A 180 -6.55 16.21 0.54
C ARG A 180 -7.87 16.20 -0.24
N TRP A 181 -7.83 16.48 -1.53
CA TRP A 181 -9.01 16.49 -2.39
C TRP A 181 -9.45 15.07 -2.75
N GLN A 182 -8.50 14.20 -3.00
CA GLN A 182 -8.75 12.79 -3.28
C GLN A 182 -9.41 12.09 -2.09
N ALA A 183 -8.98 12.37 -0.83
CA ALA A 183 -9.62 11.82 0.36
C ALA A 183 -11.11 12.20 0.46
N TRP A 184 -11.43 13.48 0.27
CA TRP A 184 -12.83 13.93 0.31
C TRP A 184 -13.66 13.37 -0.84
N LEU A 185 -13.11 13.38 -2.06
CA LEU A 185 -13.79 12.82 -3.23
C LEU A 185 -13.99 11.31 -3.07
N LEU A 186 -12.98 10.59 -2.58
CA LEU A 186 -13.06 9.16 -2.27
C LEU A 186 -14.19 8.87 -1.28
N LEU A 187 -14.23 9.56 -0.15
CA LEU A 187 -15.27 9.35 0.87
C LEU A 187 -16.67 9.66 0.31
N ALA A 188 -16.82 10.78 -0.40
CA ALA A 188 -18.09 11.16 -1.01
C ALA A 188 -18.56 10.14 -2.05
N LEU A 189 -17.67 9.70 -2.94
CA LEU A 189 -17.99 8.71 -3.98
C LEU A 189 -18.21 7.32 -3.38
N LEU A 190 -17.47 6.95 -2.33
CA LEU A 190 -17.67 5.67 -1.65
C LEU A 190 -19.05 5.61 -0.99
N ILE A 191 -19.47 6.70 -0.31
CA ILE A 191 -20.80 6.80 0.29
C ILE A 191 -21.88 6.77 -0.81
N LEU A 192 -21.68 7.51 -1.90
CA LEU A 192 -22.61 7.52 -3.02
C LEU A 192 -22.74 6.12 -3.65
N VAL A 193 -21.61 5.54 -4.09
CA VAL A 193 -21.61 4.27 -4.81
C VAL A 193 -22.06 3.14 -3.90
N GLY A 194 -21.49 3.04 -2.70
CA GLY A 194 -21.86 2.01 -1.72
C GLY A 194 -23.30 2.17 -1.23
N GLY A 195 -23.75 3.41 -0.96
CA GLY A 195 -25.11 3.69 -0.51
C GLY A 195 -26.16 3.38 -1.56
N VAL A 196 -25.93 3.76 -2.83
CA VAL A 196 -26.86 3.43 -3.94
C VAL A 196 -26.85 1.93 -4.20
N ALA A 197 -25.70 1.28 -4.21
CA ALA A 197 -25.60 -0.17 -4.39
C ALA A 197 -26.39 -0.91 -3.29
N TRP A 198 -26.23 -0.48 -2.02
CA TRP A 198 -27.03 -1.01 -0.90
C TRP A 198 -28.54 -0.80 -1.12
N TRP A 199 -28.94 0.42 -1.46
CA TRP A 199 -30.36 0.76 -1.63
C TRP A 199 -31.05 -0.05 -2.74
N GLN A 200 -30.27 -0.48 -3.74
CA GLN A 200 -30.78 -1.23 -4.91
C GLN A 200 -30.64 -2.75 -4.76
N LEU A 201 -30.22 -3.24 -3.58
CA LEU A 201 -30.13 -4.68 -3.36
C LEU A 201 -31.50 -5.35 -3.51
N PRO A 202 -31.59 -6.51 -4.19
CA PRO A 202 -32.82 -7.29 -4.26
C PRO A 202 -33.22 -7.72 -2.84
N PRO A 203 -34.48 -8.14 -2.63
CA PRO A 203 -34.88 -8.69 -1.33
C PRO A 203 -34.01 -9.86 -0.92
N LEU A 204 -33.78 -10.01 0.40
CA LEU A 204 -33.06 -11.16 0.93
C LEU A 204 -33.82 -12.45 0.57
N PRO A 205 -33.15 -13.53 0.14
CA PRO A 205 -33.76 -14.83 -0.02
C PRO A 205 -34.32 -15.33 1.33
N ALA A 206 -35.27 -16.29 1.28
CA ALA A 206 -35.87 -16.83 2.50
C ALA A 206 -34.84 -17.42 3.49
N GLU A 207 -33.77 -17.99 2.95
CA GLU A 207 -32.62 -18.51 3.71
C GLU A 207 -31.35 -17.83 3.20
N PRO A 208 -30.96 -16.67 3.76
CA PRO A 208 -29.76 -15.98 3.30
C PRO A 208 -28.51 -16.75 3.75
N VAL A 209 -27.58 -16.94 2.81
CA VAL A 209 -26.26 -17.54 3.12
C VAL A 209 -25.40 -16.47 3.82
N ILE A 210 -25.06 -16.74 5.09
CA ILE A 210 -24.08 -15.90 5.81
C ILE A 210 -22.69 -16.39 5.45
N PRO A 211 -21.82 -15.57 4.85
CA PRO A 211 -20.48 -15.98 4.52
C PRO A 211 -19.72 -16.42 5.76
N SER A 212 -19.32 -17.67 5.81
CA SER A 212 -18.57 -18.24 6.92
C SER A 212 -17.73 -19.43 6.46
N ILE A 213 -16.53 -19.49 7.00
CA ILE A 213 -15.63 -20.65 6.90
C ILE A 213 -15.33 -21.15 8.31
N PRO A 214 -14.77 -22.38 8.49
CA PRO A 214 -14.38 -22.86 9.81
C PRO A 214 -13.58 -21.81 10.59
N THR A 215 -13.85 -21.62 11.88
CA THR A 215 -13.24 -20.57 12.70
C THR A 215 -11.69 -20.61 12.67
N SER A 216 -11.09 -21.78 12.64
CA SER A 216 -9.64 -21.94 12.52
C SER A 216 -9.10 -21.38 11.20
N SER A 217 -9.82 -21.63 10.09
CA SER A 217 -9.48 -21.09 8.77
C SER A 217 -9.67 -19.58 8.72
N ALA A 218 -10.78 -19.06 9.28
CA ALA A 218 -11.04 -17.63 9.36
C ALA A 218 -9.97 -16.90 10.17
N LEU A 219 -9.54 -17.46 11.30
CA LEU A 219 -8.43 -16.92 12.10
C LEU A 219 -7.09 -17.00 11.36
N SER A 220 -6.85 -18.09 10.62
CA SER A 220 -5.63 -18.20 9.78
C SER A 220 -5.58 -17.10 8.72
N VAL A 221 -6.68 -16.86 8.00
CA VAL A 221 -6.78 -15.76 7.03
C VAL A 221 -6.63 -14.39 7.73
N ALA A 222 -7.30 -14.18 8.86
CA ALA A 222 -7.20 -12.94 9.63
C ALA A 222 -5.76 -12.65 10.04
N LEU A 223 -5.05 -13.63 10.61
CA LEU A 223 -3.64 -13.48 11.01
C LEU A 223 -2.72 -13.24 9.81
N THR A 224 -2.96 -13.93 8.69
CA THR A 224 -2.23 -13.69 7.44
C THR A 224 -2.34 -12.22 7.03
N LEU A 225 -3.56 -11.70 6.97
CA LEU A 225 -3.81 -10.31 6.55
C LEU A 225 -3.28 -9.29 7.56
N VAL A 226 -3.37 -9.58 8.86
CA VAL A 226 -2.73 -8.71 9.88
C VAL A 226 -1.22 -8.64 9.65
N ILE A 227 -0.55 -9.76 9.44
CA ILE A 227 0.92 -9.78 9.22
C ILE A 227 1.27 -9.13 7.89
N ALA A 228 0.64 -9.57 6.80
CA ALA A 228 0.92 -9.12 5.44
C ALA A 228 0.76 -7.61 5.30
N VAL A 229 -0.45 -7.12 5.56
CA VAL A 229 -0.83 -5.73 5.31
C VAL A 229 -0.14 -4.77 6.29
N THR A 230 0.03 -5.19 7.56
CA THR A 230 0.79 -4.38 8.53
C THR A 230 2.25 -4.25 8.12
N ALA A 231 2.90 -5.34 7.72
CA ALA A 231 4.30 -5.32 7.34
C ALA A 231 4.53 -4.46 6.09
N ALA A 232 3.71 -4.64 5.06
CA ALA A 232 3.80 -3.89 3.83
C ALA A 232 3.65 -2.39 4.06
N ASN A 233 2.61 -1.99 4.76
CA ASN A 233 2.33 -0.58 5.01
C ASN A 233 3.34 0.06 5.98
N LEU A 234 3.87 -0.65 6.96
CA LEU A 234 4.98 -0.15 7.81
C LEU A 234 6.29 -0.02 7.03
N PHE A 235 6.48 -0.79 5.96
CA PHE A 235 7.66 -0.69 5.09
C PHE A 235 7.47 0.33 3.96
N HIS A 236 6.24 0.85 3.79
CA HIS A 236 5.88 1.78 2.72
C HIS A 236 6.52 3.15 2.93
N GLN A 237 7.51 3.49 2.10
CA GLN A 237 8.29 4.74 2.20
C GLN A 237 7.40 6.00 2.18
N GLY A 238 6.29 5.99 1.45
CA GLY A 238 5.34 7.10 1.43
C GLY A 238 4.81 7.43 2.83
N TYR A 239 4.55 6.44 3.68
CA TYR A 239 4.09 6.69 5.05
C TYR A 239 5.22 7.22 5.95
N TRP A 240 6.45 6.76 5.75
CA TRP A 240 7.62 7.33 6.42
C TRP A 240 7.79 8.81 6.10
N GLN A 241 7.54 9.25 4.86
CA GLN A 241 7.60 10.68 4.51
C GLN A 241 6.65 11.52 5.37
N ARG A 242 5.44 11.01 5.69
CA ARG A 242 4.46 11.70 6.55
C ARG A 242 4.99 11.89 7.98
N VAL A 243 5.86 11.02 8.47
CA VAL A 243 6.51 11.17 9.79
C VAL A 243 7.29 12.49 9.85
N TRP A 244 8.02 12.86 8.80
CA TRP A 244 8.77 14.13 8.77
C TRP A 244 7.97 15.31 8.22
N ALA A 245 6.91 15.06 7.47
CA ALA A 245 6.01 16.10 6.94
C ALA A 245 5.14 16.72 8.04
N ALA A 246 4.77 15.96 9.07
CA ALA A 246 3.97 16.46 10.20
C ALA A 246 4.65 17.64 10.89
N GLU A 247 3.88 18.68 11.23
CA GLU A 247 4.41 19.91 11.86
C GLU A 247 5.05 19.62 13.22
N ASP A 248 4.45 18.72 14.01
CA ASP A 248 4.99 18.27 15.31
C ASP A 248 4.61 16.80 15.61
N GLU A 249 5.04 16.30 16.76
CA GLU A 249 4.74 14.92 17.21
C GLU A 249 3.25 14.73 17.53
N ARG A 250 2.54 15.77 17.97
CA ARG A 250 1.10 15.72 18.27
C ARG A 250 0.28 15.67 16.98
N ALA A 251 0.67 16.45 15.98
CA ALA A 251 0.06 16.40 14.66
C ALA A 251 0.23 15.02 14.02
N LEU A 252 1.42 14.42 14.14
CA LEU A 252 1.66 13.06 13.67
C LEU A 252 0.78 12.04 14.38
N ALA A 253 0.75 12.04 15.71
CA ALA A 253 -0.03 11.08 16.49
C ALA A 253 -1.54 11.20 16.23
N ARG A 254 -2.09 12.42 16.22
CA ARG A 254 -3.51 12.66 15.92
C ARG A 254 -3.87 12.33 14.48
N GLY A 255 -3.00 12.71 13.53
CA GLY A 255 -3.18 12.39 12.12
C GLY A 255 -3.13 10.89 11.86
N ALA A 256 -2.19 10.18 12.49
CA ALA A 256 -2.08 8.73 12.41
C ALA A 256 -3.33 8.02 12.98
N LEU A 257 -3.85 8.50 14.11
CA LEU A 257 -5.09 7.96 14.68
C LEU A 257 -6.28 8.21 13.75
N LEU A 258 -6.40 9.42 13.19
CA LEU A 258 -7.46 9.75 12.23
C LEU A 258 -7.37 8.87 10.98
N GLY A 259 -6.17 8.75 10.38
CA GLY A 259 -5.94 7.91 9.22
C GLY A 259 -6.23 6.44 9.50
N GLY A 260 -5.74 5.90 10.62
CA GLY A 260 -5.98 4.50 11.01
C GLY A 260 -7.46 4.19 11.28
N ALA A 261 -8.14 5.04 12.03
CA ALA A 261 -9.57 4.86 12.31
C ALA A 261 -10.41 4.95 11.03
N SER A 262 -10.14 5.93 10.17
CA SER A 262 -10.83 6.05 8.87
C SER A 262 -10.59 4.83 7.97
N THR A 263 -9.36 4.33 7.91
CA THR A 263 -9.01 3.12 7.16
C THR A 263 -9.77 1.90 7.66
N LEU A 264 -9.82 1.69 8.97
CA LEU A 264 -10.57 0.58 9.58
C LEU A 264 -12.04 0.62 9.18
N VAL A 265 -12.68 1.80 9.28
CA VAL A 265 -14.09 1.98 8.91
C VAL A 265 -14.32 1.72 7.42
N VAL A 266 -13.47 2.25 6.55
CA VAL A 266 -13.61 2.06 5.09
C VAL A 266 -13.44 0.60 4.68
N VAL A 267 -12.44 -0.09 5.21
CA VAL A 267 -12.19 -1.52 4.91
C VAL A 267 -13.34 -2.39 5.41
N MET A 268 -13.83 -2.14 6.64
CA MET A 268 -15.01 -2.85 7.18
C MET A 268 -16.26 -2.60 6.35
N ALA A 269 -16.51 -1.36 5.93
CA ALA A 269 -17.66 -1.00 5.13
C ALA A 269 -17.65 -1.71 3.76
N LEU A 270 -16.50 -1.67 3.05
CA LEU A 270 -16.38 -2.33 1.75
C LEU A 270 -16.45 -3.85 1.85
N GLY A 271 -15.80 -4.44 2.85
CA GLY A 271 -15.91 -5.87 3.09
C GLY A 271 -17.34 -6.29 3.46
N GLY A 272 -18.05 -5.46 4.23
CA GLY A 272 -19.47 -5.64 4.53
C GLY A 272 -20.35 -5.62 3.28
N LEU A 273 -20.08 -4.71 2.32
CA LEU A 273 -20.75 -4.72 1.01
C LEU A 273 -20.51 -6.05 0.27
N GLY A 274 -19.28 -6.59 0.30
CA GLY A 274 -19.00 -7.90 -0.29
C GLY A 274 -19.81 -9.03 0.35
N MET A 275 -19.93 -9.02 1.69
CA MET A 275 -20.80 -9.98 2.42
C MET A 275 -22.27 -9.86 1.98
N LEU A 276 -22.76 -8.63 1.84
CA LEU A 276 -24.13 -8.40 1.36
C LEU A 276 -24.36 -8.99 -0.03
N GLY A 277 -23.37 -8.91 -0.93
CA GLY A 277 -23.46 -9.54 -2.25
C GLY A 277 -23.78 -11.04 -2.17
N VAL A 278 -23.12 -11.77 -1.26
CA VAL A 278 -23.40 -13.20 -1.01
C VAL A 278 -24.75 -13.40 -0.35
N MET A 279 -25.08 -12.61 0.69
CA MET A 279 -26.35 -12.75 1.42
C MET A 279 -27.56 -12.53 0.50
N HIS A 280 -27.43 -11.70 -0.52
CA HIS A 280 -28.45 -11.44 -1.52
C HIS A 280 -28.35 -12.34 -2.76
N ALA A 281 -27.53 -13.39 -2.71
CA ALA A 281 -27.33 -14.38 -3.78
C ALA A 281 -26.97 -13.76 -5.14
N LEU A 282 -26.18 -12.66 -5.15
CA LEU A 282 -25.72 -12.03 -6.39
C LEU A 282 -24.68 -12.90 -7.09
N PRO A 283 -24.63 -12.94 -8.43
CA PRO A 283 -23.59 -13.63 -9.19
C PRO A 283 -22.27 -12.89 -9.03
N LEU A 284 -21.32 -13.49 -8.28
CA LEU A 284 -20.04 -12.84 -7.95
C LEU A 284 -19.04 -12.83 -9.11
N GLY A 285 -19.26 -13.63 -10.15
CA GLY A 285 -18.30 -13.80 -11.25
C GLY A 285 -17.18 -14.82 -10.97
N GLU A 286 -16.37 -15.12 -12.00
CA GLU A 286 -15.18 -15.95 -11.91
C GLU A 286 -13.98 -15.22 -12.56
N PRO A 287 -12.97 -14.77 -11.80
CA PRO A 287 -12.87 -14.82 -10.32
C PRO A 287 -13.92 -13.92 -9.61
N PRO A 288 -14.22 -14.21 -8.31
CA PRO A 288 -15.21 -13.46 -7.57
C PRO A 288 -14.82 -11.99 -7.43
N ILE A 289 -15.73 -11.07 -7.79
CA ILE A 289 -15.56 -9.62 -7.67
C ILE A 289 -16.80 -8.99 -7.01
N PRO A 290 -17.03 -9.25 -5.70
CA PRO A 290 -18.30 -8.97 -5.03
C PRO A 290 -18.74 -7.50 -5.10
N PHE A 291 -17.80 -6.56 -5.00
CA PHE A 291 -18.13 -5.13 -5.12
C PHE A 291 -18.70 -4.78 -6.51
N PHE A 292 -18.15 -5.35 -7.58
CA PHE A 292 -18.62 -5.11 -8.94
C PHE A 292 -19.90 -5.87 -9.24
N ALA A 293 -20.14 -7.03 -8.58
CA ALA A 293 -21.42 -7.73 -8.63
C ALA A 293 -22.56 -6.88 -8.05
N LEU A 294 -22.31 -6.14 -6.97
CA LEU A 294 -23.26 -5.15 -6.44
C LEU A 294 -23.55 -4.03 -7.44
N LEU A 295 -22.52 -3.54 -8.14
CA LEU A 295 -22.69 -2.50 -9.15
C LEU A 295 -23.49 -2.99 -10.36
N SER A 296 -23.40 -4.26 -10.72
CA SER A 296 -24.19 -4.83 -11.84
C SER A 296 -25.70 -4.87 -11.55
N ALA A 297 -26.06 -4.95 -10.26
CA ALA A 297 -27.45 -4.86 -9.80
C ALA A 297 -27.95 -3.41 -9.64
N ALA A 298 -27.06 -2.43 -9.70
CA ALA A 298 -27.36 -1.01 -9.52
C ALA A 298 -27.71 -0.32 -10.86
N PRO A 299 -28.32 0.89 -10.82
CA PRO A 299 -28.61 1.65 -12.03
C PRO A 299 -27.36 1.97 -12.84
N GLY A 300 -27.42 1.85 -14.16
CA GLY A 300 -26.26 2.01 -15.06
C GLY A 300 -25.55 3.37 -14.98
N TRP A 301 -26.22 4.44 -14.51
CA TRP A 301 -25.57 5.73 -14.28
C TRP A 301 -24.47 5.69 -13.18
N LEU A 302 -24.55 4.71 -12.25
CA LEU A 302 -23.61 4.57 -11.15
C LEU A 302 -22.22 4.10 -11.60
N THR A 303 -22.13 3.49 -12.78
CA THR A 303 -20.85 3.02 -13.37
C THR A 303 -19.83 4.15 -13.50
N LEU A 304 -20.27 5.34 -13.91
CA LEU A 304 -19.35 6.48 -14.10
C LEU A 304 -18.79 7.02 -12.78
N PRO A 305 -19.61 7.30 -11.72
CA PRO A 305 -19.10 7.58 -10.38
C PRO A 305 -18.17 6.49 -9.83
N ALA A 306 -18.48 5.22 -10.02
CA ALA A 306 -17.64 4.10 -9.58
C ALA A 306 -16.27 4.09 -10.28
N LEU A 307 -16.24 4.39 -11.58
CA LEU A 307 -15.01 4.50 -12.34
C LEU A 307 -14.17 5.72 -11.91
N VAL A 308 -14.82 6.86 -11.62
CA VAL A 308 -14.12 8.04 -11.06
C VAL A 308 -13.57 7.74 -9.66
N LEU A 309 -14.32 7.00 -8.83
CA LEU A 309 -13.82 6.52 -7.53
C LEU A 309 -12.56 5.68 -7.71
N ALA A 310 -12.57 4.70 -8.60
CA ALA A 310 -11.43 3.85 -8.87
C ALA A 310 -10.20 4.65 -9.36
N VAL A 311 -10.38 5.57 -10.30
CA VAL A 311 -9.30 6.45 -10.77
C VAL A 311 -8.77 7.35 -9.65
N THR A 312 -9.63 7.84 -8.77
CA THR A 312 -9.23 8.67 -7.62
C THR A 312 -8.35 7.87 -6.64
N LEU A 313 -8.77 6.64 -6.31
CA LEU A 313 -8.03 5.71 -5.46
C LEU A 313 -6.64 5.42 -6.04
N VAL A 314 -6.61 4.98 -7.30
CA VAL A 314 -5.36 4.60 -7.95
C VAL A 314 -4.44 5.79 -8.13
N ALA A 315 -4.95 6.96 -8.52
CA ALA A 315 -4.12 8.15 -8.71
C ALA A 315 -3.43 8.57 -7.41
N SER A 316 -4.12 8.50 -6.25
CA SER A 316 -3.54 8.81 -4.94
C SER A 316 -2.48 7.79 -4.50
N SER A 317 -2.74 6.49 -4.72
CA SER A 317 -1.77 5.44 -4.41
C SER A 317 -0.53 5.54 -5.30
N VAL A 318 -0.72 5.67 -6.61
CA VAL A 318 0.36 5.74 -7.61
C VAL A 318 1.24 6.96 -7.38
N ASP A 319 0.68 8.15 -7.14
CA ASP A 319 1.48 9.35 -6.93
C ASP A 319 2.30 9.28 -5.65
N THR A 320 1.74 8.70 -4.59
CA THR A 320 2.47 8.46 -3.34
C THR A 320 3.64 7.51 -3.54
N LEU A 321 3.44 6.39 -4.26
CA LEU A 321 4.51 5.43 -4.57
C LEU A 321 5.60 6.05 -5.45
N GLN A 322 5.23 6.85 -6.44
CA GLN A 322 6.18 7.59 -7.28
C GLN A 322 7.04 8.56 -6.47
N ASN A 323 6.44 9.34 -5.55
CA ASN A 323 7.18 10.23 -4.65
C ASN A 323 8.07 9.45 -3.67
N ALA A 324 7.59 8.31 -3.18
CA ALA A 324 8.34 7.43 -2.31
C ALA A 324 9.60 6.88 -3.00
N ILE A 325 9.50 6.41 -4.24
CA ILE A 325 10.64 5.96 -5.06
C ILE A 325 11.61 7.11 -5.29
N ALA A 326 11.11 8.31 -5.63
CA ALA A 326 11.96 9.49 -5.80
C ALA A 326 12.77 9.80 -4.53
N SER A 327 12.14 9.74 -3.36
CA SER A 327 12.81 9.99 -2.07
C SER A 327 13.88 8.94 -1.75
N MET A 328 13.61 7.67 -2.05
CA MET A 328 14.57 6.57 -1.87
C MET A 328 15.79 6.71 -2.79
N ALA A 329 15.59 7.11 -4.03
CA ALA A 329 16.66 7.36 -5.00
C ALA A 329 17.62 8.46 -4.51
N VAL A 330 17.07 9.54 -3.94
CA VAL A 330 17.85 10.64 -3.35
C VAL A 330 18.63 10.16 -2.13
N ALA A 331 17.95 9.47 -1.21
CA ALA A 331 18.54 8.97 0.02
C ALA A 331 19.66 7.94 -0.26
N SER A 332 19.47 7.10 -1.30
CA SER A 332 20.42 6.01 -1.63
C SER A 332 21.77 6.50 -2.14
N SER A 333 21.84 7.69 -2.71
CA SER A 333 23.06 8.15 -3.39
C SER A 333 24.17 8.58 -2.46
N GLY A 334 23.91 8.87 -1.16
CA GLY A 334 24.92 9.21 -0.15
C GLY A 334 25.84 10.40 -0.50
N ARG A 335 25.65 11.00 -1.67
CA ARG A 335 26.46 12.10 -2.19
C ARG A 335 25.79 13.44 -1.87
N GLN A 336 26.54 14.35 -1.31
CA GLN A 336 26.18 15.77 -1.31
C GLN A 336 26.05 16.18 -2.78
N GLY A 337 24.84 16.58 -3.23
CA GLY A 337 24.63 17.08 -4.58
C GLY A 337 23.72 16.26 -5.51
N VAL A 338 22.98 15.26 -4.99
CA VAL A 338 21.92 14.64 -5.82
C VAL A 338 20.86 15.68 -6.15
N SER A 339 20.68 15.90 -7.43
CA SER A 339 19.72 16.89 -7.91
C SER A 339 18.31 16.32 -7.95
N VAL A 340 17.29 17.19 -7.83
CA VAL A 340 15.88 16.84 -8.10
C VAL A 340 15.73 16.18 -9.48
N ARG A 341 16.61 16.53 -10.45
CA ARG A 341 16.62 15.90 -11.79
C ARG A 341 16.91 14.40 -11.72
N ALA A 342 17.86 13.97 -10.88
CA ALA A 342 18.18 12.54 -10.71
C ALA A 342 17.01 11.78 -10.09
N ALA A 343 16.35 12.34 -9.07
CA ALA A 343 15.15 11.75 -8.48
C ALA A 343 14.04 11.55 -9.53
N ARG A 344 13.78 12.57 -10.34
CA ARG A 344 12.79 12.51 -11.44
C ARG A 344 13.13 11.43 -12.46
N LEU A 345 14.39 11.35 -12.88
CA LEU A 345 14.84 10.35 -13.85
C LEU A 345 14.69 8.92 -13.34
N VAL A 346 15.00 8.66 -12.06
CA VAL A 346 14.80 7.34 -11.46
C VAL A 346 13.32 6.99 -11.42
N THR A 347 12.45 7.91 -11.01
CA THR A 347 11.00 7.68 -10.99
C THR A 347 10.49 7.34 -12.40
N ILE A 348 10.87 8.11 -13.42
CA ILE A 348 10.49 7.84 -14.83
C ILE A 348 11.01 6.47 -15.27
N ALA A 349 12.28 6.14 -14.97
CA ALA A 349 12.89 4.88 -15.38
C ALA A 349 12.19 3.65 -14.74
N VAL A 350 11.79 3.76 -13.46
CA VAL A 350 11.06 2.67 -12.78
C VAL A 350 9.64 2.51 -13.35
N MET A 351 9.00 3.59 -13.79
CA MET A 351 7.65 3.51 -14.36
C MET A 351 7.59 2.71 -15.66
N VAL A 352 8.68 2.62 -16.44
CA VAL A 352 8.69 1.86 -17.70
C VAL A 352 8.41 0.36 -17.46
N PRO A 353 9.20 -0.38 -16.65
CA PRO A 353 8.90 -1.78 -16.37
C PRO A 353 7.59 -1.96 -15.60
N VAL A 354 7.22 -1.03 -14.73
CA VAL A 354 5.95 -1.07 -13.99
C VAL A 354 4.75 -1.05 -14.93
N ILE A 355 4.71 -0.12 -15.88
CA ILE A 355 3.64 -0.04 -16.88
C ILE A 355 3.62 -1.31 -17.75
N TRP A 356 4.79 -1.80 -18.14
CA TRP A 356 4.89 -3.04 -18.93
C TRP A 356 4.27 -4.22 -18.17
N VAL A 357 4.61 -4.41 -16.89
CA VAL A 357 4.03 -5.47 -16.03
C VAL A 357 2.53 -5.29 -15.89
N ALA A 358 2.06 -4.06 -15.66
CA ALA A 358 0.64 -3.76 -15.50
C ALA A 358 -0.19 -4.13 -16.74
N LEU A 359 0.37 -3.99 -17.94
CA LEU A 359 -0.29 -4.33 -19.21
C LEU A 359 -0.33 -5.84 -19.48
N GLN A 360 0.38 -6.69 -18.70
CA GLN A 360 0.33 -8.15 -18.86
C GLN A 360 -0.90 -8.79 -18.22
N GLY A 361 -1.66 -8.08 -17.40
CA GLY A 361 -2.88 -8.60 -16.77
C GLY A 361 -2.63 -9.67 -15.71
N PHE A 362 -1.52 -9.60 -14.98
CA PHE A 362 -1.26 -10.48 -13.84
C PHE A 362 -2.33 -10.33 -12.75
N SER A 363 -2.54 -11.37 -11.93
CA SER A 363 -3.42 -11.29 -10.78
C SER A 363 -2.98 -10.17 -9.83
N VAL A 364 -3.89 -9.22 -9.58
CA VAL A 364 -3.66 -8.07 -8.68
C VAL A 364 -3.35 -8.54 -7.27
N LEU A 365 -4.14 -9.52 -6.76
CA LEU A 365 -3.95 -10.06 -5.42
C LEU A 365 -2.60 -10.76 -5.28
N ARG A 366 -2.18 -11.53 -6.28
CA ARG A 366 -0.87 -12.20 -6.30
C ARG A 366 0.29 -11.20 -6.22
N LEU A 367 0.21 -10.10 -6.97
CA LEU A 367 1.23 -9.06 -6.94
C LEU A 367 1.32 -8.42 -5.55
N PHE A 368 0.18 -8.12 -4.91
CA PHE A 368 0.16 -7.61 -3.54
C PHE A 368 0.74 -8.60 -2.54
N LEU A 369 0.35 -9.88 -2.58
CA LEU A 369 0.85 -10.90 -1.65
C LEU A 369 2.37 -11.08 -1.74
N ILE A 370 2.95 -11.06 -2.94
CA ILE A 370 4.41 -11.11 -3.12
C ILE A 370 5.08 -9.88 -2.53
N ALA A 371 4.54 -8.69 -2.80
CA ALA A 371 5.06 -7.44 -2.26
C ALA A 371 5.01 -7.42 -0.72
N ASP A 372 3.88 -7.83 -0.14
CA ASP A 372 3.67 -7.89 1.30
C ASP A 372 4.62 -8.88 1.98
N LEU A 373 4.86 -10.04 1.36
CA LEU A 373 5.76 -11.07 1.90
C LEU A 373 7.22 -10.59 1.96
N LEU A 374 7.68 -9.85 0.95
CA LEU A 374 9.00 -9.20 0.98
C LEU A 374 9.13 -8.27 2.18
N CYS A 375 8.09 -7.49 2.48
CA CYS A 375 8.09 -6.60 3.63
C CYS A 375 8.04 -7.35 4.96
N ALA A 376 7.21 -8.40 5.07
CA ALA A 376 7.11 -9.21 6.27
C ALA A 376 8.44 -9.86 6.68
N ALA A 377 9.25 -10.25 5.69
CA ALA A 377 10.56 -10.86 5.92
C ALA A 377 11.60 -9.88 6.51
N ILE A 378 11.43 -8.55 6.30
CA ILE A 378 12.51 -7.60 6.53
C ILE A 378 12.14 -6.52 7.56
N LEU A 379 10.86 -6.27 7.75
CA LEU A 379 10.37 -5.14 8.55
C LEU A 379 10.90 -5.14 9.99
N LEU A 380 10.73 -6.25 10.72
CA LEU A 380 11.11 -6.27 12.15
C LEU A 380 12.61 -6.09 12.36
N PRO A 381 13.52 -6.74 11.63
CA PRO A 381 14.94 -6.43 11.68
C PRO A 381 15.25 -4.94 11.51
N VAL A 382 14.55 -4.24 10.62
CA VAL A 382 14.75 -2.80 10.38
C VAL A 382 14.22 -1.96 11.55
N LEU A 383 12.98 -2.22 12.01
CA LEU A 383 12.37 -1.44 13.10
C LEU A 383 13.08 -1.62 14.44
N LEU A 384 13.65 -2.80 14.68
CA LEU A 384 14.47 -3.04 15.89
C LEU A 384 15.75 -2.21 15.95
N GLY A 385 16.08 -1.41 14.92
CA GLY A 385 17.27 -0.56 14.87
C GLY A 385 17.41 0.43 16.01
N LEU A 386 16.33 0.87 16.66
CA LEU A 386 16.41 1.70 17.85
C LEU A 386 16.81 0.92 19.11
N TRP A 387 16.79 -0.41 19.07
CA TRP A 387 17.26 -1.24 20.18
C TRP A 387 18.77 -1.38 20.15
N ARG A 388 19.44 -0.95 21.22
CA ARG A 388 20.91 -0.82 21.32
C ARG A 388 21.70 -2.12 21.06
N ARG A 389 21.09 -3.29 21.18
CA ARG A 389 21.75 -4.58 20.93
C ARG A 389 21.76 -4.98 19.47
N MET A 390 20.93 -4.37 18.64
CA MET A 390 20.89 -4.68 17.22
C MET A 390 22.19 -4.29 16.52
N SER A 391 22.62 -5.14 15.60
CA SER A 391 23.83 -4.94 14.79
C SER A 391 23.50 -5.06 13.30
N PRO A 392 24.35 -4.53 12.39
CA PRO A 392 24.18 -4.73 10.96
C PRO A 392 24.06 -6.22 10.58
N LEU A 393 24.85 -7.08 11.23
CA LEU A 393 24.77 -8.53 11.01
C LEU A 393 23.41 -9.10 11.42
N ALA A 394 22.88 -8.69 12.59
CA ALA A 394 21.58 -9.13 13.07
C ALA A 394 20.45 -8.71 12.11
N ALA A 395 20.52 -7.48 11.57
CA ALA A 395 19.53 -6.96 10.63
C ALA A 395 19.55 -7.71 9.29
N VAL A 396 20.72 -7.89 8.68
CA VAL A 396 20.85 -8.58 7.39
C VAL A 396 20.54 -10.08 7.53
N ALA A 397 21.15 -10.75 8.51
CA ALA A 397 20.91 -12.19 8.72
C ALA A 397 19.44 -12.47 9.05
N GLY A 398 18.79 -11.62 9.86
CA GLY A 398 17.38 -11.72 10.13
C GLY A 398 16.53 -11.57 8.88
N GLY A 399 16.79 -10.59 8.03
CA GLY A 399 16.03 -10.42 6.79
C GLY A 399 16.24 -11.55 5.78
N VAL A 400 17.49 -12.06 5.64
CA VAL A 400 17.76 -13.24 4.81
C VAL A 400 17.03 -14.47 5.39
N ALA A 401 17.08 -14.66 6.71
CA ALA A 401 16.33 -15.73 7.37
C ALA A 401 14.82 -15.61 7.15
N GLY A 402 14.28 -14.38 7.13
CA GLY A 402 12.88 -14.11 6.81
C GLY A 402 12.50 -14.54 5.39
N LEU A 403 13.32 -14.20 4.40
CA LEU A 403 13.10 -14.62 3.01
C LEU A 403 13.16 -16.16 2.86
N LEU A 404 14.11 -16.81 3.53
CA LEU A 404 14.19 -18.26 3.55
C LEU A 404 13.02 -18.88 4.32
N GLY A 405 12.64 -18.29 5.46
CA GLY A 405 11.51 -18.71 6.28
C GLY A 405 10.17 -18.68 5.56
N ALA A 406 10.01 -17.80 4.57
CA ALA A 406 8.83 -17.79 3.70
C ALA A 406 8.73 -19.04 2.83
N ILE A 407 9.86 -19.62 2.42
CA ILE A 407 9.94 -20.78 1.52
C ILE A 407 9.82 -22.10 2.31
N VAL A 408 10.32 -22.14 3.54
CA VAL A 408 10.44 -23.35 4.37
C VAL A 408 9.11 -24.12 4.52
N PRO A 409 7.96 -23.50 4.80
CA PRO A 409 6.70 -24.25 4.95
C PRO A 409 6.31 -25.03 3.69
N GLY A 410 6.41 -24.38 2.53
CA GLY A 410 6.14 -25.02 1.25
C GLY A 410 7.18 -26.09 0.91
N TRP A 411 8.45 -25.90 1.26
CA TRP A 411 9.50 -26.91 1.11
C TRP A 411 9.23 -28.14 1.97
N ILE A 412 8.90 -27.96 3.24
CA ILE A 412 8.60 -29.08 4.14
C ILE A 412 7.38 -29.88 3.63
N SER A 413 6.33 -29.21 3.16
CA SER A 413 5.11 -29.87 2.69
C SER A 413 5.28 -30.61 1.37
N SER A 414 6.13 -30.11 0.46
CA SER A 414 6.32 -30.66 -0.89
C SER A 414 7.57 -31.53 -1.04
N GLY A 415 8.50 -31.48 -0.08
CA GLY A 415 9.81 -32.14 -0.19
C GLY A 415 10.78 -31.47 -1.19
N SER A 416 10.39 -30.35 -1.82
CA SER A 416 11.17 -29.69 -2.87
C SER A 416 11.31 -28.18 -2.60
N PHE A 417 12.56 -27.68 -2.64
CA PHE A 417 12.84 -26.25 -2.47
C PHE A 417 12.19 -25.42 -3.56
N SER A 418 12.21 -25.88 -4.82
CA SER A 418 11.57 -25.18 -5.94
C SER A 418 10.05 -25.07 -5.78
N ALA A 419 9.40 -26.13 -5.29
CA ALA A 419 7.97 -26.10 -5.01
C ALA A 419 7.66 -25.18 -3.81
N GLY A 420 8.51 -25.16 -2.79
CA GLY A 420 8.40 -24.22 -1.68
C GLY A 420 8.53 -22.77 -2.12
N PHE A 421 9.48 -22.48 -3.02
CA PHE A 421 9.62 -21.14 -3.61
C PHE A 421 8.39 -20.76 -4.42
N LEU A 422 7.87 -21.68 -5.25
CA LEU A 422 6.65 -21.44 -6.02
C LEU A 422 5.46 -21.16 -5.11
N ALA A 423 5.27 -21.94 -4.03
CA ALA A 423 4.22 -21.74 -3.05
C ALA A 423 4.29 -20.33 -2.41
N ALA A 424 5.51 -19.83 -2.11
CA ALA A 424 5.73 -18.49 -1.57
C ALA A 424 5.43 -17.37 -2.60
N THR A 425 5.16 -17.67 -3.87
CA THR A 425 4.70 -16.72 -4.88
C THR A 425 3.18 -16.72 -5.06
N PHE A 426 2.44 -17.44 -4.23
CA PHE A 426 0.96 -17.48 -4.23
C PHE A 426 0.37 -17.76 -5.62
N PRO A 427 0.66 -18.87 -6.27
CA PRO A 427 0.22 -19.17 -7.63
C PRO A 427 -1.30 -19.13 -7.79
N ASP A 428 -2.03 -19.56 -6.75
CA ASP A 428 -3.49 -19.59 -6.73
C ASP A 428 -4.13 -18.26 -6.25
N SER A 429 -3.32 -17.23 -6.02
CA SER A 429 -3.75 -15.92 -5.52
C SER A 429 -4.51 -15.99 -4.17
N ILE A 430 -4.24 -16.99 -3.33
CA ILE A 430 -4.87 -17.17 -2.03
C ILE A 430 -3.89 -16.76 -0.92
N PRO A 431 -4.29 -15.87 0.02
CA PRO A 431 -3.46 -15.51 1.17
C PRO A 431 -3.37 -16.70 2.15
N THR A 432 -2.18 -17.28 2.28
CA THR A 432 -1.90 -18.41 3.18
C THR A 432 -0.96 -18.00 4.31
N LEU A 433 -1.26 -18.42 5.54
CA LEU A 433 -0.51 -18.05 6.74
C LEU A 433 0.93 -18.56 6.78
N PRO A 434 1.24 -19.79 6.37
CA PRO A 434 2.57 -20.37 6.60
C PRO A 434 3.75 -19.55 6.02
N PRO A 435 3.72 -19.03 4.79
CA PRO A 435 4.81 -18.20 4.27
C PRO A 435 5.02 -16.91 5.08
N PHE A 436 3.95 -16.21 5.45
CA PHE A 436 4.02 -14.97 6.23
C PHE A 436 4.50 -15.21 7.65
N LEU A 437 3.99 -16.25 8.31
CA LEU A 437 4.42 -16.64 9.65
C LEU A 437 5.87 -17.09 9.66
N GLY A 438 6.27 -17.90 8.68
CA GLY A 438 7.64 -18.34 8.50
C GLY A 438 8.61 -17.18 8.28
N ALA A 439 8.24 -16.23 7.43
CA ALA A 439 9.01 -15.00 7.19
C ALA A 439 9.18 -14.17 8.47
N LEU A 440 8.07 -13.91 9.16
CA LEU A 440 8.05 -13.09 10.38
C LEU A 440 8.84 -13.72 11.52
N LEU A 441 8.59 -15.01 11.79
CA LEU A 441 9.26 -15.72 12.89
C LEU A 441 10.75 -15.91 12.61
N ALA A 442 11.14 -16.36 11.43
CA ALA A 442 12.55 -16.57 11.10
C ALA A 442 13.33 -15.24 11.15
N SER A 443 12.80 -14.16 10.58
CA SER A 443 13.45 -12.85 10.62
C SER A 443 13.64 -12.34 12.04
N THR A 444 12.61 -12.48 12.86
CA THR A 444 12.61 -11.98 14.24
C THR A 444 13.54 -12.81 15.12
N LEU A 445 13.38 -14.14 15.12
CA LEU A 445 14.17 -15.03 15.98
C LEU A 445 15.66 -14.97 15.67
N VAL A 446 16.04 -14.96 14.40
CA VAL A 446 17.45 -14.87 13.99
C VAL A 446 18.04 -13.52 14.37
N SER A 447 17.28 -12.42 14.16
CA SER A 447 17.74 -11.08 14.56
C SER A 447 17.95 -10.98 16.07
N LEU A 448 16.97 -11.46 16.87
CA LEU A 448 17.05 -11.43 18.33
C LEU A 448 18.19 -12.32 18.84
N LEU A 449 18.36 -13.51 18.30
CA LEU A 449 19.42 -14.44 18.67
C LEU A 449 20.82 -13.83 18.44
N ILE A 450 21.04 -13.26 17.25
CA ILE A 450 22.33 -12.60 16.93
C ILE A 450 22.54 -11.38 17.80
N ALA A 451 21.51 -10.54 18.02
CA ALA A 451 21.59 -9.38 18.88
C ALA A 451 21.87 -9.73 20.36
N TRP A 452 21.44 -10.93 20.79
CA TRP A 452 21.71 -11.43 22.12
C TRP A 452 23.13 -11.99 22.25
N LEU A 453 23.58 -12.79 21.26
CA LEU A 453 24.91 -13.43 21.25
C LEU A 453 26.05 -12.46 20.92
N ARG A 454 25.80 -11.48 20.05
CA ARG A 454 26.76 -10.50 19.56
C ARG A 454 26.15 -9.09 19.57
N PRO A 455 25.99 -8.49 20.75
CA PRO A 455 25.41 -7.14 20.83
C PRO A 455 26.22 -6.14 20.01
N GLY A 456 25.53 -5.30 19.25
CA GLY A 456 26.16 -4.30 18.39
C GLY A 456 26.94 -3.28 19.20
N ALA A 457 28.12 -2.91 18.72
CA ALA A 457 28.78 -1.70 19.16
C ALA A 457 28.00 -0.48 18.65
N ARG A 458 27.88 0.59 19.43
CA ARG A 458 27.19 1.82 19.00
C ARG A 458 27.84 2.32 17.71
N PHE A 459 27.02 2.44 16.65
CA PHE A 459 27.39 3.35 15.56
C PHE A 459 27.21 4.78 16.10
N THR A 460 28.29 5.40 16.56
CA THR A 460 28.33 6.85 16.71
C THR A 460 28.51 7.38 15.30
N ALA A 461 27.44 7.91 14.70
CA ALA A 461 27.57 8.69 13.49
C ALA A 461 28.44 9.90 13.80
N SER A 462 29.68 9.89 13.30
CA SER A 462 30.61 11.02 13.30
C SER A 462 30.14 12.08 12.32
#